data_fcaacb048368fe8f821e6d653b625c73
#
_entry.id   fcaacb048368fe8f821e6d653b625c73
#
_cell.length_a   1.000
_cell.length_b   1.000
_cell.length_c   1.000
_cell.angle_alpha   90.00
_cell.angle_beta   90.00
_cell.angle_gamma   90.00
#
_symmetry.space_group_name_H-M   'P 1'
#
loop_
_entity.id
_entity.type
_entity.pdbx_description
1 polymer ?
#
loop_
_entity_poly.entity_id
_entity_poly.type
_entity_poly.pdbx_seq_one_letter_code
_entity_poly.pdbx_strand_id
1 'polypeptide(L)'
;INYRRIYLLCFFSLFLILTAEAMDYVVTPAPGDEFGISVTGENVQIVEDTIEPYWHFLLWLAVMQLLSVIDILLYHTKLIFTILGFRVTDRSNSVGILKRKSIYFFIKTFPGTCTSEIASNIGLSQGALRYHLNILEAESLIEAQYYCGKFRYFHKNSTYSKKEKLVISALQDEMTRKIISKIFKEECSTNGDISRTTGVSKGTITWYTKQLKELDFIEENKVGRNIIYNINPAYRNTMEKIYMKFFE
;
A
#
# COMPACT_ATOMS: atom_id res chain seq x y z
N ILE A 1 -13.23 -19.23 1.05
CA ILE A 1 -14.60 -19.26 1.62
C ILE A 1 -15.15 -20.63 1.33
N ASN A 2 -15.47 -21.39 2.39
CA ASN A 2 -15.87 -22.78 2.31
C ASN A 2 -17.35 -22.84 1.88
N TYR A 3 -17.62 -22.94 0.59
CA TYR A 3 -18.98 -23.03 0.02
C TYR A 3 -19.83 -24.13 0.68
N ARG A 4 -19.21 -25.20 1.15
CA ARG A 4 -19.84 -26.27 1.93
C ARG A 4 -20.52 -25.77 3.22
N ARG A 5 -19.96 -24.75 3.87
CA ARG A 5 -20.56 -24.14 5.08
C ARG A 5 -21.75 -23.27 4.74
N ILE A 6 -21.73 -22.58 3.60
CA ILE A 6 -22.85 -21.74 3.14
C ILE A 6 -24.03 -22.61 2.75
N TYR A 7 -23.81 -23.69 2.00
CA TYR A 7 -24.87 -24.65 1.68
C TYR A 7 -25.47 -25.30 2.92
N LEU A 8 -24.65 -25.65 3.92
CA LEU A 8 -25.10 -26.18 5.20
C LEU A 8 -25.96 -25.18 5.98
N LEU A 9 -25.60 -23.91 6.02
CA LEU A 9 -26.36 -22.85 6.67
C LEU A 9 -27.69 -22.59 5.95
N CYS A 10 -27.71 -22.54 4.63
CA CYS A 10 -28.95 -22.42 3.85
C CYS A 10 -29.85 -23.64 4.03
N PHE A 11 -29.31 -24.84 4.05
CA PHE A 11 -30.06 -26.07 4.29
C PHE A 11 -30.65 -26.11 5.70
N PHE A 12 -29.86 -25.65 6.70
CA PHE A 12 -30.29 -25.61 8.10
C PHE A 12 -31.37 -24.53 8.33
N SER A 13 -31.30 -23.39 7.65
CA SER A 13 -32.33 -22.35 7.71
C SER A 13 -33.64 -22.82 7.05
N LEU A 14 -33.56 -23.56 5.95
CA LEU A 14 -34.72 -24.16 5.29
C LEU A 14 -35.40 -25.21 6.18
N PHE A 15 -34.60 -26.02 6.90
CA PHE A 15 -35.08 -27.03 7.82
C PHE A 15 -35.78 -26.44 9.06
N LEU A 16 -35.28 -25.30 9.57
CA LEU A 16 -35.90 -24.56 10.68
C LEU A 16 -37.30 -23.98 10.32
N ILE A 17 -37.49 -23.62 9.05
CA ILE A 17 -38.79 -23.13 8.55
C ILE A 17 -39.81 -24.25 8.44
N LEU A 18 -39.35 -25.48 8.08
CA LEU A 18 -40.24 -26.64 7.94
C LEU A 18 -40.66 -27.28 9.24
N THR A 19 -39.99 -26.99 10.36
CA THR A 19 -40.32 -27.51 11.70
C THR A 19 -41.11 -26.55 12.59
N ALA A 20 -41.49 -25.40 12.07
CA ALA A 20 -42.39 -24.48 12.79
C ALA A 20 -43.85 -24.96 12.65
N GLU A 21 -44.17 -26.01 13.39
CA GLU A 21 -45.58 -26.35 13.62
C GLU A 21 -46.23 -25.24 14.50
N ALA A 22 -47.30 -24.62 13.99
CA ALA A 22 -48.09 -23.74 14.76
C ALA A 22 -48.71 -24.55 15.90
N MET A 23 -48.34 -24.29 17.15
CA MET A 23 -49.04 -24.87 18.29
C MET A 23 -50.47 -24.30 18.27
N ASP A 24 -51.46 -25.18 18.06
CA ASP A 24 -52.85 -24.83 18.28
C ASP A 24 -53.03 -24.56 19.78
N TYR A 25 -53.20 -23.29 20.12
CA TYR A 25 -53.59 -22.90 21.47
C TYR A 25 -55.08 -23.22 21.68
N VAL A 26 -55.36 -24.30 22.37
CA VAL A 26 -56.68 -24.57 22.86
C VAL A 26 -56.88 -23.74 24.13
N VAL A 27 -57.60 -22.65 24.04
CA VAL A 27 -57.99 -21.90 25.21
C VAL A 27 -59.11 -22.68 25.92
N THR A 28 -58.77 -23.38 26.99
CA THR A 28 -59.72 -23.98 27.87
C THR A 28 -60.19 -22.90 28.86
N PRO A 29 -61.51 -22.71 29.07
CA PRO A 29 -61.98 -21.80 30.08
C PRO A 29 -61.52 -22.27 31.46
N ALA A 30 -61.14 -21.32 32.32
CA ALA A 30 -60.69 -21.63 33.67
C ALA A 30 -61.76 -22.44 34.40
N PRO A 31 -61.36 -23.51 35.15
CA PRO A 31 -62.30 -24.27 35.92
C PRO A 31 -62.77 -23.45 37.15
N GLY A 32 -63.98 -22.86 37.06
CA GLY A 32 -64.62 -22.11 38.12
C GLY A 32 -65.76 -21.29 37.55
N ASP A 33 -66.94 -21.42 38.11
CA ASP A 33 -68.18 -20.69 37.72
C ASP A 33 -68.15 -19.20 38.08
N GLU A 34 -67.01 -18.62 38.32
CA GLU A 34 -66.90 -17.19 38.58
C GLU A 34 -66.65 -16.49 37.25
N PHE A 35 -67.72 -16.18 36.53
CA PHE A 35 -67.73 -15.13 35.55
C PHE A 35 -67.21 -13.86 36.23
N GLY A 36 -65.98 -13.42 35.75
CA GLY A 36 -65.33 -12.27 36.33
C GLY A 36 -66.28 -11.11 36.52
N ILE A 37 -66.33 -10.60 37.75
CA ILE A 37 -67.01 -9.35 38.08
C ILE A 37 -66.46 -8.29 37.12
N SER A 38 -67.36 -7.74 36.30
CA SER A 38 -67.03 -6.60 35.44
C SER A 38 -66.57 -5.47 36.37
N VAL A 39 -65.27 -5.22 36.35
CA VAL A 39 -64.69 -4.06 37.05
C VAL A 39 -65.07 -2.82 36.26
N THR A 40 -66.24 -2.26 36.62
CA THR A 40 -66.63 -0.91 36.22
C THR A 40 -65.73 0.06 36.99
N GLY A 41 -64.53 0.26 36.58
CA GLY A 41 -63.64 1.27 37.14
C GLY A 41 -63.13 2.15 36.02
N GLU A 42 -63.13 3.42 36.28
CA GLU A 42 -62.94 4.57 35.42
C GLU A 42 -61.55 4.63 34.71
N ASN A 43 -60.76 3.60 34.70
CA ASN A 43 -59.42 3.58 34.10
C ASN A 43 -59.04 2.24 33.46
N VAL A 44 -59.92 1.62 32.70
CA VAL A 44 -59.58 0.52 31.85
C VAL A 44 -59.01 1.10 30.52
N GLN A 45 -57.74 1.21 30.38
CA GLN A 45 -57.13 1.41 29.06
C GLN A 45 -57.45 0.17 28.23
N ILE A 46 -58.34 0.30 27.27
CA ILE A 46 -58.53 -0.69 26.22
C ILE A 46 -57.27 -0.60 25.39
N VAL A 47 -56.33 -1.55 25.59
CA VAL A 47 -55.25 -1.77 24.65
C VAL A 47 -55.94 -2.36 23.43
N GLU A 48 -56.14 -1.57 22.39
CA GLU A 48 -56.50 -2.09 21.08
C GLU A 48 -55.34 -3.03 20.68
N ASP A 49 -55.55 -4.34 20.83
CA ASP A 49 -54.71 -5.34 20.20
C ASP A 49 -54.83 -5.13 18.70
N THR A 50 -53.88 -4.39 18.14
CA THR A 50 -53.73 -4.31 16.70
C THR A 50 -53.29 -5.71 16.23
N ILE A 51 -54.29 -6.54 15.93
CA ILE A 51 -54.08 -7.85 15.35
C ILE A 51 -53.46 -7.62 13.96
N GLU A 52 -52.12 -7.61 13.91
CA GLU A 52 -51.40 -7.61 12.64
C GLU A 52 -51.79 -8.87 11.87
N PRO A 53 -52.36 -8.75 10.67
CA PRO A 53 -52.78 -9.92 9.91
C PRO A 53 -51.57 -10.76 9.57
N TYR A 54 -51.65 -12.10 9.81
CA TYR A 54 -50.57 -13.07 9.65
C TYR A 54 -49.89 -13.01 8.25
N TRP A 55 -50.59 -12.56 7.21
CA TRP A 55 -50.03 -12.39 5.89
C TRP A 55 -48.97 -11.27 5.78
N HIS A 56 -48.97 -10.27 6.68
CA HIS A 56 -47.94 -9.25 6.76
C HIS A 56 -46.59 -9.88 7.11
N PHE A 57 -46.54 -10.83 8.02
CA PHE A 57 -45.36 -11.57 8.37
C PHE A 57 -44.83 -12.38 7.19
N LEU A 58 -45.69 -13.07 6.47
CA LEU A 58 -45.32 -13.80 5.26
C LEU A 58 -44.80 -12.89 4.15
N LEU A 59 -45.38 -11.72 3.99
CA LEU A 59 -44.96 -10.72 3.01
C LEU A 59 -43.54 -10.18 3.35
N TRP A 60 -43.30 -9.86 4.65
CA TRP A 60 -41.98 -9.47 5.11
C TRP A 60 -40.92 -10.56 4.86
N LEU A 61 -41.25 -11.79 5.12
CA LEU A 61 -40.38 -12.94 4.89
C LEU A 61 -40.06 -13.09 3.40
N ALA A 62 -41.04 -12.92 2.53
CA ALA A 62 -40.85 -12.95 1.08
C ALA A 62 -39.95 -11.80 0.58
N VAL A 63 -40.13 -10.60 1.12
CA VAL A 63 -39.28 -9.44 0.80
C VAL A 63 -37.82 -9.69 1.22
N MET A 64 -37.61 -10.20 2.43
CA MET A 64 -36.25 -10.51 2.92
C MET A 64 -35.59 -11.60 2.09
N GLN A 65 -36.33 -12.61 1.65
CA GLN A 65 -35.83 -13.66 0.73
C GLN A 65 -35.44 -13.06 -0.63
N LEU A 66 -36.28 -12.19 -1.20
CA LEU A 66 -36.00 -11.51 -2.47
C LEU A 66 -34.72 -10.65 -2.37
N LEU A 67 -34.57 -9.88 -1.31
CA LEU A 67 -33.38 -9.05 -1.06
C LEU A 67 -32.11 -9.93 -0.93
N SER A 68 -32.20 -11.06 -0.23
CA SER A 68 -31.10 -12.02 -0.10
C SER A 68 -30.66 -12.59 -1.46
N VAL A 69 -31.60 -12.92 -2.34
CA VAL A 69 -31.29 -13.39 -3.69
C VAL A 69 -30.59 -12.30 -4.50
N ILE A 70 -31.05 -11.05 -4.40
CA ILE A 70 -30.42 -9.89 -5.06
C ILE A 70 -28.98 -9.70 -4.57
N ASP A 71 -28.72 -9.79 -3.28
CA ASP A 71 -27.37 -9.69 -2.73
C ASP A 71 -26.44 -10.79 -3.21
N ILE A 72 -26.92 -12.03 -3.28
CA ILE A 72 -26.17 -13.16 -3.83
C ILE A 72 -25.83 -12.90 -5.31
N LEU A 73 -26.78 -12.41 -6.09
CA LEU A 73 -26.58 -12.12 -7.52
C LEU A 73 -25.54 -11.00 -7.72
N LEU A 74 -25.63 -9.93 -6.93
CA LEU A 74 -24.67 -8.81 -6.93
C LEU A 74 -23.26 -9.26 -6.51
N TYR A 75 -23.18 -10.19 -5.56
CA TYR A 75 -21.90 -10.77 -5.15
C TYR A 75 -21.24 -11.56 -6.28
N HIS A 76 -22.00 -12.40 -6.99
CA HIS A 76 -21.49 -13.17 -8.12
C HIS A 76 -21.08 -12.28 -9.30
N THR A 77 -21.81 -11.19 -9.58
CA THR A 77 -21.40 -10.23 -10.62
C THR A 77 -20.09 -9.54 -10.26
N LYS A 78 -19.90 -9.11 -9.01
CA LYS A 78 -18.62 -8.56 -8.54
C LYS A 78 -17.46 -9.57 -8.72
N LEU A 79 -17.69 -10.84 -8.43
CA LEU A 79 -16.71 -11.90 -8.57
C LEU A 79 -16.37 -12.16 -10.06
N ILE A 80 -17.37 -12.16 -10.94
CA ILE A 80 -17.19 -12.27 -12.39
C ILE A 80 -16.37 -11.10 -12.93
N PHE A 81 -16.67 -9.86 -12.53
CA PHE A 81 -15.91 -8.67 -12.92
C PHE A 81 -14.45 -8.74 -12.44
N THR A 82 -14.21 -9.28 -11.24
CA THR A 82 -12.85 -9.48 -10.72
C THR A 82 -12.08 -10.52 -11.53
N ILE A 83 -12.72 -11.64 -11.91
CA ILE A 83 -12.12 -12.70 -12.73
C ILE A 83 -11.82 -12.19 -14.15
N LEU A 84 -12.70 -11.37 -14.72
CA LEU A 84 -12.51 -10.74 -16.04
C LEU A 84 -11.47 -9.60 -16.01
N GLY A 85 -10.82 -9.36 -14.88
CA GLY A 85 -9.77 -8.34 -14.74
C GLY A 85 -10.30 -6.92 -14.57
N PHE A 86 -11.59 -6.72 -14.40
CA PHE A 86 -12.15 -5.42 -14.05
C PHE A 86 -11.93 -5.14 -12.55
N ARG A 87 -11.09 -4.18 -12.24
CA ARG A 87 -10.87 -3.74 -10.87
C ARG A 87 -12.04 -2.88 -10.43
N VAL A 88 -12.84 -3.37 -9.48
CA VAL A 88 -13.87 -2.55 -8.83
C VAL A 88 -13.16 -1.51 -7.97
N THR A 89 -13.13 -0.26 -8.43
CA THR A 89 -12.53 0.86 -7.69
C THR A 89 -13.60 1.51 -6.84
N ASP A 90 -13.58 1.23 -5.56
CA ASP A 90 -14.38 1.99 -4.59
C ASP A 90 -13.94 3.47 -4.58
N ARG A 91 -14.88 4.37 -4.37
CA ARG A 91 -14.64 5.83 -4.29
C ARG A 91 -13.58 6.17 -3.22
N SER A 92 -13.51 5.40 -2.13
CA SER A 92 -12.49 5.52 -1.09
C SER A 92 -11.08 5.17 -1.59
N ASN A 93 -10.94 4.29 -2.61
CA ASN A 93 -9.66 3.89 -3.20
C ASN A 93 -9.20 4.82 -4.33
N SER A 94 -10.06 5.67 -4.88
CA SER A 94 -9.72 6.57 -6.00
C SER A 94 -8.60 7.54 -5.63
N VAL A 95 -8.64 8.12 -4.44
CA VAL A 95 -7.60 9.02 -3.92
C VAL A 95 -6.26 8.28 -3.77
N GLY A 96 -6.28 7.04 -3.27
CA GLY A 96 -5.10 6.20 -3.16
C GLY A 96 -4.48 5.86 -4.52
N ILE A 97 -5.30 5.63 -5.54
CA ILE A 97 -4.85 5.38 -6.92
C ILE A 97 -4.19 6.62 -7.51
N LEU A 98 -4.78 7.80 -7.33
CA LEU A 98 -4.22 9.06 -7.79
C LEU A 98 -2.87 9.35 -7.12
N LYS A 99 -2.76 9.13 -5.82
CA LYS A 99 -1.49 9.26 -5.09
C LYS A 99 -0.43 8.27 -5.59
N ARG A 100 -0.77 7.00 -5.83
CA ARG A 100 0.16 6.02 -6.41
C ARG A 100 0.63 6.44 -7.81
N LYS A 101 -0.28 6.93 -8.66
CA LYS A 101 0.10 7.47 -9.98
C LYS A 101 1.08 8.63 -9.85
N SER A 102 0.84 9.59 -8.95
CA SER A 102 1.75 10.71 -8.71
C SER A 102 3.13 10.24 -8.25
N ILE A 103 3.19 9.29 -7.30
CA ILE A 103 4.45 8.68 -6.83
C ILE A 103 5.19 7.99 -7.99
N TYR A 104 4.49 7.18 -8.77
CA TYR A 104 5.06 6.48 -9.91
C TYR A 104 5.64 7.43 -10.96
N PHE A 105 4.89 8.49 -11.34
CA PHE A 105 5.38 9.49 -12.28
C PHE A 105 6.57 10.26 -11.73
N PHE A 106 6.59 10.59 -10.44
CA PHE A 106 7.72 11.24 -9.80
C PHE A 106 8.99 10.38 -9.88
N ILE A 107 8.90 9.09 -9.53
CA ILE A 107 10.04 8.15 -9.63
C ILE A 107 10.50 7.97 -11.08
N LYS A 108 9.57 7.98 -12.05
CA LYS A 108 9.89 7.88 -13.48
C LYS A 108 10.64 9.12 -13.98
N THR A 109 10.27 10.31 -13.50
CA THR A 109 10.90 11.58 -13.89
C THR A 109 12.24 11.77 -13.18
N PHE A 110 12.33 11.38 -11.91
CA PHE A 110 13.50 11.56 -11.06
C PHE A 110 14.00 10.20 -10.56
N PRO A 111 14.72 9.42 -11.39
CA PRO A 111 15.20 8.10 -10.99
C PRO A 111 16.25 8.20 -9.88
N GLY A 112 16.22 7.26 -8.95
CA GLY A 112 17.14 7.20 -7.82
C GLY A 112 16.78 8.12 -6.65
N THR A 113 15.56 8.67 -6.61
CA THR A 113 15.06 9.43 -5.47
C THR A 113 14.84 8.55 -4.24
N CYS A 114 15.06 9.11 -3.06
CA CYS A 114 14.83 8.42 -1.80
C CYS A 114 13.43 8.70 -1.22
N THR A 115 13.03 7.94 -0.20
CA THR A 115 11.71 8.05 0.44
C THR A 115 11.44 9.46 0.97
N SER A 116 12.44 10.14 1.55
CA SER A 116 12.28 11.50 2.10
C SER A 116 12.03 12.53 1.00
N GLU A 117 12.73 12.44 -0.11
CA GLU A 117 12.57 13.32 -1.27
C GLU A 117 11.19 13.17 -1.90
N ILE A 118 10.72 11.92 -2.08
CA ILE A 118 9.39 11.64 -2.61
C ILE A 118 8.31 12.16 -1.65
N ALA A 119 8.46 11.92 -0.35
CA ALA A 119 7.50 12.37 0.67
C ALA A 119 7.35 13.89 0.67
N SER A 120 8.47 14.61 0.66
CA SER A 120 8.51 16.07 0.64
C SER A 120 7.84 16.66 -0.62
N ASN A 121 8.14 16.10 -1.79
CA ASN A 121 7.61 16.63 -3.05
C ASN A 121 6.11 16.35 -3.25
N ILE A 122 5.62 15.20 -2.76
CA ILE A 122 4.21 14.81 -2.95
C ILE A 122 3.33 15.25 -1.77
N GLY A 123 3.94 15.72 -0.67
CA GLY A 123 3.21 16.15 0.53
C GLY A 123 2.56 14.98 1.27
N LEU A 124 3.25 13.85 1.36
CA LEU A 124 2.78 12.67 2.09
C LEU A 124 3.61 12.42 3.35
N SER A 125 2.97 11.88 4.39
CA SER A 125 3.73 11.34 5.52
C SER A 125 4.57 10.13 5.08
N GLN A 126 5.71 9.91 5.73
CA GLN A 126 6.58 8.77 5.38
C GLN A 126 5.89 7.41 5.53
N GLY A 127 4.97 7.27 6.50
CA GLY A 127 4.19 6.06 6.68
C GLY A 127 3.23 5.78 5.52
N ALA A 128 2.47 6.80 5.10
CA ALA A 128 1.57 6.70 3.95
C ALA A 128 2.34 6.45 2.65
N LEU A 129 3.49 7.10 2.47
CA LEU A 129 4.32 6.87 1.30
C LEU A 129 4.85 5.44 1.25
N ARG A 130 5.38 4.89 2.36
CA ARG A 130 5.86 3.50 2.42
C ARG A 130 4.77 2.51 2.03
N TYR A 131 3.54 2.71 2.50
CA TYR A 131 2.40 1.88 2.10
C TYR A 131 2.19 1.89 0.57
N HIS A 132 2.22 3.07 -0.06
CA HIS A 132 2.06 3.19 -1.50
C HIS A 132 3.25 2.61 -2.29
N LEU A 133 4.49 2.80 -1.80
CA LEU A 133 5.69 2.23 -2.42
C LEU A 133 5.65 0.70 -2.38
N ASN A 134 5.27 0.09 -1.25
CA ASN A 134 5.13 -1.36 -1.15
C ASN A 134 4.12 -1.93 -2.16
N ILE A 135 3.01 -1.22 -2.39
CA ILE A 135 2.03 -1.63 -3.41
C ILE A 135 2.62 -1.53 -4.82
N LEU A 136 3.29 -0.42 -5.15
CA LEU A 136 3.92 -0.23 -6.47
C LEU A 136 5.04 -1.25 -6.73
N GLU A 137 5.77 -1.64 -5.69
CA GLU A 137 6.81 -2.67 -5.75
C GLU A 137 6.19 -4.07 -5.93
N ALA A 138 5.12 -4.40 -5.19
CA ALA A 138 4.36 -5.63 -5.34
C ALA A 138 3.71 -5.75 -6.73
N GLU A 139 3.23 -4.64 -7.28
CA GLU A 139 2.72 -4.55 -8.66
C GLU A 139 3.86 -4.60 -9.71
N SER A 140 5.11 -4.71 -9.27
CA SER A 140 6.30 -4.72 -10.14
C SER A 140 6.43 -3.48 -11.03
N LEU A 141 5.93 -2.34 -10.62
CA LEU A 141 6.02 -1.07 -11.34
C LEU A 141 7.32 -0.32 -11.03
N ILE A 142 7.83 -0.47 -9.81
CA ILE A 142 9.07 0.12 -9.34
C ILE A 142 9.98 -0.94 -8.74
N GLU A 143 11.24 -0.60 -8.58
CA GLU A 143 12.24 -1.40 -7.88
C GLU A 143 13.06 -0.51 -6.94
N ALA A 144 13.48 -1.07 -5.81
CA ALA A 144 14.31 -0.39 -4.84
C ALA A 144 15.77 -0.87 -4.93
N GLN A 145 16.70 0.09 -4.93
CA GLN A 145 18.14 -0.14 -4.83
C GLN A 145 18.63 0.41 -3.51
N TYR A 146 19.27 -0.43 -2.70
CA TYR A 146 19.87 0.03 -1.44
C TYR A 146 21.24 0.66 -1.69
N TYR A 147 21.43 1.87 -1.15
CA TYR A 147 22.71 2.59 -1.22
C TYR A 147 22.92 3.44 0.04
N CYS A 148 24.05 3.26 0.73
CA CYS A 148 24.46 4.07 1.90
C CYS A 148 23.34 4.33 2.92
N GLY A 149 22.65 3.29 3.40
CA GLY A 149 21.60 3.41 4.42
C GLY A 149 20.23 3.88 3.91
N LYS A 150 20.08 4.13 2.60
CA LYS A 150 18.84 4.62 2.00
C LYS A 150 18.39 3.73 0.86
N PHE A 151 17.07 3.56 0.71
CA PHE A 151 16.49 2.97 -0.48
C PHE A 151 16.29 4.05 -1.55
N ARG A 152 16.75 3.75 -2.77
CA ARG A 152 16.62 4.56 -3.97
C ARG A 152 15.67 3.87 -4.93
N TYR A 153 14.67 4.57 -5.44
CA TYR A 153 13.61 3.98 -6.25
C TYR A 153 13.80 4.26 -7.73
N PHE A 154 13.52 3.23 -8.53
CA PHE A 154 13.61 3.27 -9.98
C PHE A 154 12.35 2.67 -10.59
N HIS A 155 12.00 3.13 -11.77
CA HIS A 155 10.99 2.48 -12.59
C HIS A 155 11.53 1.13 -13.11
N LYS A 156 10.77 0.03 -12.96
CA LYS A 156 11.24 -1.31 -13.30
C LYS A 156 11.57 -1.50 -14.77
N ASN A 157 10.80 -0.89 -15.66
CA ASN A 157 11.04 -0.90 -17.11
C ASN A 157 11.99 0.23 -17.55
N SER A 158 12.82 0.75 -16.65
CA SER A 158 13.84 1.74 -17.01
C SER A 158 14.91 1.09 -17.89
N THR A 159 15.43 1.87 -18.83
CA THR A 159 16.55 1.46 -19.72
C THR A 159 17.89 1.35 -18.98
N TYR A 160 17.92 1.67 -17.68
CA TYR A 160 19.13 1.66 -16.87
C TYR A 160 19.56 0.24 -16.51
N SER A 161 20.79 -0.08 -16.82
CA SER A 161 21.45 -1.31 -16.36
C SER A 161 21.65 -1.30 -14.84
N LYS A 162 21.95 -2.45 -14.25
CA LYS A 162 22.24 -2.57 -12.82
C LYS A 162 23.39 -1.66 -12.37
N LYS A 163 24.43 -1.53 -13.23
CA LYS A 163 25.56 -0.63 -13.01
C LYS A 163 25.14 0.85 -13.04
N GLU A 164 24.33 1.24 -14.02
CA GLU A 164 23.84 2.64 -14.12
C GLU A 164 22.97 3.01 -12.93
N LYS A 165 22.09 2.12 -12.46
CA LYS A 165 21.28 2.37 -11.26
C LYS A 165 22.13 2.59 -10.01
N LEU A 166 23.20 1.83 -9.86
CA LEU A 166 24.14 1.99 -8.76
C LEU A 166 24.87 3.35 -8.83
N VAL A 167 25.32 3.75 -10.00
CA VAL A 167 25.96 5.06 -10.24
C VAL A 167 24.97 6.21 -9.99
N ILE A 168 23.74 6.11 -10.50
CA ILE A 168 22.70 7.10 -10.23
C ILE A 168 22.45 7.21 -8.72
N SER A 169 22.33 6.08 -8.02
CA SER A 169 22.13 6.06 -6.57
C SER A 169 23.24 6.78 -5.81
N ALA A 170 24.46 6.61 -6.24
CA ALA A 170 25.64 7.25 -5.65
C ALA A 170 25.67 8.76 -5.94
N LEU A 171 25.43 9.16 -7.17
CA LEU A 171 25.46 10.58 -7.58
C LEU A 171 24.26 11.40 -7.06
N GLN A 172 23.18 10.76 -6.62
CA GLN A 172 22.09 11.44 -5.92
C GLN A 172 22.48 11.94 -4.50
N ASP A 173 23.53 11.35 -3.91
CA ASP A 173 24.08 11.89 -2.67
C ASP A 173 25.01 13.07 -2.98
N GLU A 174 24.69 14.25 -2.44
CA GLU A 174 25.40 15.50 -2.73
C GLU A 174 26.89 15.41 -2.42
N MET A 175 27.22 14.78 -1.28
CA MET A 175 28.61 14.66 -0.85
C MET A 175 29.40 13.71 -1.72
N THR A 176 28.83 12.55 -2.05
CA THR A 176 29.39 11.59 -3.01
C THR A 176 29.64 12.26 -4.36
N ARG A 177 28.64 13.03 -4.85
CA ARG A 177 28.75 13.75 -6.13
C ARG A 177 29.89 14.78 -6.12
N LYS A 178 30.01 15.57 -5.04
CA LYS A 178 31.11 16.53 -4.87
C LYS A 178 32.48 15.81 -4.89
N ILE A 179 32.62 14.72 -4.17
CA ILE A 179 33.87 13.95 -4.09
C ILE A 179 34.22 13.36 -5.48
N ILE A 180 33.27 12.70 -6.13
CA ILE A 180 33.48 12.12 -7.46
C ILE A 180 33.84 13.21 -8.47
N SER A 181 33.15 14.35 -8.46
CA SER A 181 33.45 15.47 -9.36
C SER A 181 34.88 15.99 -9.19
N LYS A 182 35.38 16.08 -7.93
CA LYS A 182 36.76 16.51 -7.66
C LYS A 182 37.81 15.51 -8.12
N ILE A 183 37.58 14.23 -7.91
CA ILE A 183 38.47 13.16 -8.40
C ILE A 183 38.41 13.09 -9.92
N PHE A 184 37.24 13.28 -10.52
CA PHE A 184 37.06 13.21 -11.99
C PHE A 184 37.82 14.30 -12.73
N LYS A 185 37.82 15.52 -12.18
CA LYS A 185 38.53 16.68 -12.73
C LYS A 185 40.05 16.66 -12.42
N GLU A 186 40.50 15.65 -11.73
CA GLU A 186 41.91 15.52 -11.28
C GLU A 186 42.41 16.70 -10.41
N GLU A 187 41.44 17.52 -9.90
CA GLU A 187 41.74 18.68 -9.03
C GLU A 187 42.22 18.28 -7.64
N CYS A 188 41.73 17.12 -7.14
CA CYS A 188 42.03 16.63 -5.81
C CYS A 188 42.02 15.11 -5.78
N SER A 189 43.15 14.51 -5.46
CA SER A 189 43.31 13.05 -5.46
C SER A 189 43.57 12.46 -4.07
N THR A 190 43.82 13.29 -3.04
CA THR A 190 44.07 12.82 -1.66
C THR A 190 42.92 13.20 -0.72
N ASN A 191 42.75 12.44 0.38
CA ASN A 191 41.80 12.74 1.43
C ASN A 191 41.97 14.18 2.00
N GLY A 192 43.22 14.63 2.07
CA GLY A 192 43.54 15.97 2.56
C GLY A 192 43.07 17.06 1.62
N ASP A 193 43.25 16.89 0.31
CA ASP A 193 42.83 17.86 -0.68
C ASP A 193 41.32 17.89 -0.84
N ILE A 194 40.69 16.72 -0.89
CA ILE A 194 39.22 16.62 -0.92
C ILE A 194 38.60 17.27 0.32
N SER A 195 39.17 17.04 1.51
CA SER A 195 38.73 17.67 2.78
C SER A 195 38.81 19.20 2.73
N ARG A 196 39.93 19.74 2.23
CA ARG A 196 40.13 21.20 2.07
C ARG A 196 39.15 21.84 1.11
N THR A 197 38.93 21.21 -0.03
CA THR A 197 38.06 21.76 -1.09
C THR A 197 36.58 21.61 -0.78
N THR A 198 36.18 20.57 -0.07
CA THR A 198 34.78 20.34 0.33
C THR A 198 34.39 20.99 1.66
N GLY A 199 35.38 21.42 2.47
CA GLY A 199 35.15 21.96 3.80
C GLY A 199 34.74 20.92 4.86
N VAL A 200 34.90 19.62 4.55
CA VAL A 200 34.45 18.51 5.39
C VAL A 200 35.63 17.82 6.06
N SER A 201 35.41 17.27 7.25
CA SER A 201 36.47 16.61 8.02
C SER A 201 37.11 15.45 7.26
N LYS A 202 38.43 15.23 7.46
CA LYS A 202 39.15 14.09 6.84
C LYS A 202 38.51 12.73 7.19
N GLY A 203 37.97 12.59 8.41
CA GLY A 203 37.29 11.36 8.84
C GLY A 203 36.02 11.09 8.01
N THR A 204 35.24 12.12 7.75
CA THR A 204 34.05 12.02 6.90
C THR A 204 34.44 11.65 5.46
N ILE A 205 35.47 12.30 4.89
CA ILE A 205 35.95 11.96 3.54
C ILE A 205 36.45 10.50 3.50
N THR A 206 37.18 10.05 4.52
CA THR A 206 37.64 8.65 4.60
C THR A 206 36.46 7.68 4.62
N TRP A 207 35.36 8.02 5.27
CA TRP A 207 34.14 7.19 5.26
C TRP A 207 33.54 7.11 3.86
N TYR A 208 33.39 8.24 3.17
CA TYR A 208 32.84 8.27 1.80
C TYR A 208 33.76 7.53 0.80
N THR A 209 35.07 7.78 0.85
CA THR A 209 36.02 7.09 -0.04
C THR A 209 36.05 5.59 0.21
N LYS A 210 35.92 5.15 1.46
CA LYS A 210 35.76 3.72 1.78
C LYS A 210 34.51 3.12 1.12
N GLN A 211 33.35 3.80 1.21
CA GLN A 211 32.11 3.36 0.57
C GLN A 211 32.24 3.30 -0.96
N LEU A 212 32.88 4.31 -1.56
CA LEU A 212 33.12 4.34 -3.00
C LEU A 212 34.05 3.24 -3.48
N LYS A 213 35.04 2.88 -2.65
CA LYS A 213 35.95 1.77 -2.91
C LYS A 213 35.25 0.41 -2.79
N GLU A 214 34.42 0.20 -1.75
CA GLU A 214 33.61 -1.03 -1.59
C GLU A 214 32.67 -1.28 -2.76
N LEU A 215 32.29 -0.22 -3.49
CA LEU A 215 31.47 -0.29 -4.71
C LEU A 215 32.31 -0.34 -6.00
N ASP A 216 33.62 -0.45 -5.89
CA ASP A 216 34.58 -0.41 -7.02
C ASP A 216 34.48 0.86 -7.88
N PHE A 217 33.97 1.96 -7.34
CA PHE A 217 33.86 3.22 -8.09
C PHE A 217 35.19 3.97 -8.18
N ILE A 218 36.02 3.82 -7.16
CA ILE A 218 37.38 4.41 -7.10
C ILE A 218 38.41 3.35 -6.75
N GLU A 219 39.63 3.56 -7.27
CA GLU A 219 40.84 2.79 -6.98
C GLU A 219 41.76 3.61 -6.10
N GLU A 220 42.50 2.94 -5.20
CA GLU A 220 43.48 3.54 -4.33
C GLU A 220 44.89 3.22 -4.84
N ASN A 221 45.69 4.24 -5.12
CA ASN A 221 47.09 4.14 -5.42
C ASN A 221 47.92 4.77 -4.31
N LYS A 222 48.78 3.99 -3.70
CA LYS A 222 49.69 4.49 -2.65
C LYS A 222 50.93 5.10 -3.27
N VAL A 223 51.10 6.41 -3.11
CA VAL A 223 52.30 7.13 -3.58
C VAL A 223 53.02 7.73 -2.36
N GLY A 224 54.09 7.09 -1.94
CA GLY A 224 54.82 7.45 -0.71
C GLY A 224 53.93 7.34 0.55
N ARG A 225 53.69 8.44 1.24
CA ARG A 225 52.85 8.53 2.44
C ARG A 225 51.38 8.85 2.14
N ASN A 226 51.06 9.19 0.90
CA ASN A 226 49.73 9.61 0.48
C ASN A 226 49.02 8.50 -0.26
N ILE A 227 47.70 8.47 -0.09
CA ILE A 227 46.79 7.65 -0.87
C ILE A 227 46.14 8.56 -1.90
N ILE A 228 46.28 8.19 -3.17
CA ILE A 228 45.69 8.88 -4.31
C ILE A 228 44.50 8.06 -4.80
N TYR A 229 43.36 8.72 -4.98
CA TYR A 229 42.16 8.11 -5.52
C TYR A 229 41.98 8.42 -6.98
N ASN A 230 41.67 7.39 -7.76
CA ASN A 230 41.32 7.50 -9.17
C ASN A 230 39.99 6.86 -9.42
N ILE A 231 39.24 7.34 -10.41
CA ILE A 231 38.01 6.69 -10.81
C ILE A 231 38.33 5.41 -11.57
N ASN A 232 37.64 4.32 -11.17
CA ASN A 232 37.80 3.03 -11.85
C ASN A 232 37.39 3.16 -13.33
N PRO A 233 38.29 2.77 -14.28
CA PRO A 233 38.03 2.87 -15.71
C PRO A 233 36.71 2.19 -16.16
N ALA A 234 36.31 1.12 -15.48
CA ALA A 234 35.11 0.38 -15.79
C ALA A 234 33.80 1.20 -15.56
N TYR A 235 33.85 2.23 -14.71
CA TYR A 235 32.71 3.10 -14.39
C TYR A 235 32.88 4.51 -14.96
N ARG A 236 34.04 4.91 -15.42
CA ARG A 236 34.35 6.28 -15.88
C ARG A 236 33.35 6.77 -16.91
N ASN A 237 33.17 6.06 -18.00
CA ASN A 237 32.23 6.44 -19.07
C ASN A 237 30.77 6.47 -18.59
N THR A 238 30.38 5.54 -17.72
CA THR A 238 29.02 5.48 -17.17
C THR A 238 28.74 6.66 -16.23
N MET A 239 29.70 7.00 -15.38
CA MET A 239 29.61 8.16 -14.48
C MET A 239 29.53 9.48 -15.24
N GLU A 240 30.37 9.67 -16.25
CA GLU A 240 30.36 10.87 -17.09
C GLU A 240 29.02 11.04 -17.79
N LYS A 241 28.53 10.00 -18.46
CA LYS A 241 27.23 10.02 -19.14
C LYS A 241 26.07 10.35 -18.18
N ILE A 242 26.08 9.79 -16.96
CA ILE A 242 25.02 10.02 -15.97
C ILE A 242 25.16 11.42 -15.36
N TYR A 243 26.38 11.87 -15.10
CA TYR A 243 26.66 13.18 -14.55
C TYR A 243 26.13 14.30 -15.48
N MET A 244 26.50 14.23 -16.76
CA MET A 244 26.02 15.16 -17.79
C MET A 244 24.49 15.14 -17.94
N LYS A 245 23.89 13.97 -17.83
CA LYS A 245 22.43 13.81 -18.03
C LYS A 245 21.57 14.38 -16.89
N PHE A 246 22.05 14.33 -15.65
CA PHE A 246 21.23 14.63 -14.47
C PHE A 246 21.69 15.86 -13.66
N PHE A 247 22.91 16.34 -13.88
CA PHE A 247 23.52 17.35 -13.00
C PHE A 247 24.19 18.52 -13.77
N GLU A 248 24.24 18.48 -15.07
CA GLU A 248 24.48 19.59 -16.01
C GLU A 248 23.24 19.86 -16.86
#